data_738ac6c36e814bb422b9e5861eccab07
#
_entry.id   738ac6c36e814bb422b9e5861eccab07
#
_cell.length_a   1.000
_cell.length_b   1.000
_cell.length_c   1.000
_cell.angle_alpha   90.00
_cell.angle_beta   90.00
_cell.angle_gamma   90.00
#
_symmetry.space_group_name_H-M   'P 1'
#
loop_
_entity.id
_entity.type
_entity.pdbx_description
1 polymer ?
#
loop_
_entity_poly.entity_id
_entity_poly.type
_entity_poly.pdbx_seq_one_letter_code
_entity_poly.pdbx_strand_id
1 'polypeptide(L)'
;MAIVKCKPTSAGRRHVVKVVNAELHKGKPFAALLDTKSKTGGRNNLGRITTRHIGGGHKQHYRLVDFKRNKLEIPAVVERLEYDPNRSANIALVLYKDGERRYILAPKGLSAGDTIQAGASAPIKVGNALPMRNIPVGTTVHNVELKPGKGGQIARSAGASVQIIAREGNYVTLRLRS
;
A
#
# COMPACT_ATOMS: atom_id res chain seq x y z
N MET A 1 8.77 15.77 -1.96
CA MET A 1 8.17 15.69 -3.31
C MET A 1 8.60 16.92 -4.11
N ALA A 2 9.17 16.72 -5.28
CA ALA A 2 9.49 17.81 -6.19
C ALA A 2 8.41 17.93 -7.28
N ILE A 3 8.09 19.15 -7.69
CA ILE A 3 7.14 19.44 -8.75
C ILE A 3 7.95 19.85 -9.99
N VAL A 4 7.73 19.15 -11.11
CA VAL A 4 8.44 19.42 -12.37
C VAL A 4 7.41 19.78 -13.44
N LYS A 5 7.56 20.97 -14.01
CA LYS A 5 6.79 21.45 -15.17
C LYS A 5 7.32 20.79 -16.44
N CYS A 6 6.44 20.22 -17.25
CA CYS A 6 6.83 19.61 -18.52
C CYS A 6 7.18 20.67 -19.56
N LYS A 7 8.09 20.31 -20.49
CA LYS A 7 8.39 21.16 -21.67
C LYS A 7 7.14 21.25 -22.55
N PRO A 8 6.81 22.44 -23.11
CA PRO A 8 5.61 22.68 -23.91
C PRO A 8 5.76 22.16 -25.35
N THR A 9 6.00 20.86 -25.51
CA THR A 9 6.21 20.22 -26.81
C THR A 9 4.94 19.92 -27.59
N SER A 10 3.79 19.89 -26.91
CA SER A 10 2.45 19.70 -27.52
C SER A 10 1.39 20.42 -26.69
N ALA A 11 0.20 20.63 -27.27
CA ALA A 11 -0.90 21.28 -26.57
C ALA A 11 -1.23 20.58 -25.24
N GLY A 12 -1.27 19.24 -25.21
CA GLY A 12 -1.53 18.46 -24.01
C GLY A 12 -0.41 18.51 -22.96
N ARG A 13 0.84 18.81 -23.34
CA ARG A 13 1.98 18.90 -22.39
C ARG A 13 2.24 20.31 -21.86
N ARG A 14 1.69 21.33 -22.50
CA ARG A 14 1.96 22.75 -22.20
C ARG A 14 1.72 23.12 -20.73
N HIS A 15 0.65 22.58 -20.15
CA HIS A 15 0.23 22.88 -18.77
C HIS A 15 0.43 21.72 -17.80
N VAL A 16 1.07 20.61 -18.24
CA VAL A 16 1.28 19.43 -17.39
C VAL A 16 2.36 19.70 -16.37
N VAL A 17 2.01 19.44 -15.12
CA VAL A 17 2.92 19.46 -13.97
C VAL A 17 2.97 18.05 -13.38
N LYS A 18 4.15 17.53 -13.17
CA LYS A 18 4.37 16.19 -12.62
C LYS A 18 4.95 16.27 -11.22
N VAL A 19 4.47 15.42 -10.35
CA VAL A 19 5.09 15.18 -9.04
C VAL A 19 6.19 14.13 -9.23
N VAL A 20 7.39 14.44 -8.78
CA VAL A 20 8.53 13.52 -8.81
C VAL A 20 8.89 13.16 -7.38
N ASN A 21 8.82 11.88 -7.06
CA ASN A 21 9.27 11.33 -5.78
C ASN A 21 10.69 10.78 -5.96
N ALA A 22 11.68 11.50 -5.46
CA ALA A 22 13.09 11.10 -5.56
C ALA A 22 13.40 9.83 -4.75
N GLU A 23 12.62 9.58 -3.70
CA GLU A 23 12.80 8.46 -2.76
C GLU A 23 12.35 7.11 -3.35
N LEU A 24 11.58 7.13 -4.44
CA LEU A 24 11.10 5.91 -5.06
C LEU A 24 12.20 5.24 -5.90
N HIS A 25 12.31 3.94 -5.72
CA HIS A 25 13.20 3.10 -6.52
C HIS A 25 12.82 3.15 -8.01
N LYS A 26 13.80 3.43 -8.87
CA LYS A 26 13.60 3.55 -10.32
C LYS A 26 13.85 2.25 -11.09
N GLY A 27 14.33 1.21 -10.40
CA GLY A 27 14.64 -0.09 -11.00
C GLY A 27 13.43 -1.00 -11.16
N LYS A 28 13.70 -2.24 -11.57
CA LYS A 28 12.68 -3.27 -11.70
C LYS A 28 12.15 -3.72 -10.33
N PRO A 29 10.85 -4.08 -10.21
CA PRO A 29 10.30 -4.64 -8.99
C PRO A 29 10.90 -6.02 -8.69
N PHE A 30 10.73 -6.51 -7.46
CA PHE A 30 11.24 -7.81 -7.04
C PHE A 30 10.46 -8.94 -7.72
N ALA A 31 11.12 -9.72 -8.58
CA ALA A 31 10.49 -10.67 -9.50
C ALA A 31 9.68 -11.78 -8.79
N ALA A 32 10.17 -12.29 -7.65
CA ALA A 32 9.49 -13.35 -6.91
C ALA A 32 8.13 -12.94 -6.31
N LEU A 33 7.87 -11.63 -6.17
CA LEU A 33 6.61 -11.09 -5.64
C LEU A 33 5.73 -10.47 -6.74
N LEU A 34 5.96 -10.85 -8.00
CA LEU A 34 5.13 -10.43 -9.11
C LEU A 34 4.21 -11.56 -9.57
N ASP A 35 2.98 -11.19 -9.89
CA ASP A 35 2.01 -12.08 -10.50
C ASP A 35 1.48 -11.49 -11.81
N THR A 36 0.98 -12.35 -12.67
CA THR A 36 0.39 -11.94 -13.93
C THR A 36 -1.00 -11.35 -13.71
N LYS A 37 -1.28 -10.23 -14.39
CA LYS A 37 -2.60 -9.61 -14.38
C LYS A 37 -3.18 -9.66 -15.79
N SER A 38 -3.98 -10.68 -16.08
CA SER A 38 -4.71 -10.78 -17.33
C SER A 38 -5.84 -9.75 -17.39
N LYS A 39 -6.07 -9.19 -18.56
CA LYS A 39 -7.18 -8.28 -18.84
C LYS A 39 -8.28 -9.02 -19.57
N THR A 40 -9.49 -9.01 -19.04
CA THR A 40 -10.65 -9.65 -19.65
C THR A 40 -11.31 -8.77 -20.73
N GLY A 41 -11.04 -7.45 -20.69
CA GLY A 41 -11.67 -6.49 -21.62
C GLY A 41 -13.20 -6.43 -21.51
N GLY A 42 -13.75 -6.71 -20.33
CA GLY A 42 -15.21 -6.75 -20.11
C GLY A 42 -15.89 -8.01 -20.64
N ARG A 43 -15.14 -9.03 -21.07
CA ARG A 43 -15.70 -10.30 -21.58
C ARG A 43 -15.93 -11.28 -20.43
N ASN A 44 -16.99 -12.07 -20.55
CA ASN A 44 -17.29 -13.20 -19.66
C ASN A 44 -16.54 -14.47 -20.11
N ASN A 45 -16.84 -15.62 -19.46
CA ASN A 45 -16.29 -16.92 -19.79
C ASN A 45 -16.62 -17.41 -21.23
N LEU A 46 -17.71 -16.89 -21.83
CA LEU A 46 -18.13 -17.17 -23.21
C LEU A 46 -17.53 -16.17 -24.24
N GLY A 47 -16.68 -15.25 -23.81
CA GLY A 47 -16.07 -14.24 -24.67
C GLY A 47 -16.99 -13.08 -25.05
N ARG A 48 -18.22 -13.00 -24.52
CA ARG A 48 -19.19 -11.94 -24.81
C ARG A 48 -18.94 -10.73 -23.92
N ILE A 49 -19.13 -9.52 -24.45
CA ILE A 49 -19.02 -8.27 -23.68
C ILE A 49 -20.21 -8.17 -22.73
N THR A 50 -19.96 -8.31 -21.44
CA THR A 50 -20.96 -8.15 -20.36
C THR A 50 -20.80 -6.85 -19.61
N THR A 51 -19.61 -6.24 -19.64
CA THR A 51 -19.34 -4.93 -19.03
C THR A 51 -18.74 -4.02 -20.08
N ARG A 52 -19.43 -2.92 -20.39
CA ARG A 52 -18.97 -1.92 -21.37
C ARG A 52 -17.87 -1.04 -20.79
N HIS A 53 -17.13 -0.34 -21.65
CA HIS A 53 -16.10 0.64 -21.32
C HIS A 53 -14.93 0.07 -20.49
N ILE A 54 -14.67 -1.23 -20.62
CA ILE A 54 -13.52 -1.91 -20.00
C ILE A 54 -12.57 -2.42 -21.08
N GLY A 55 -11.32 -2.02 -21.00
CA GLY A 55 -10.25 -2.42 -21.90
C GLY A 55 -9.15 -1.39 -22.00
N GLY A 56 -8.16 -1.67 -22.85
CA GLY A 56 -7.02 -0.77 -23.06
C GLY A 56 -6.09 -0.63 -21.85
N GLY A 57 -5.35 0.48 -21.80
CA GLY A 57 -4.34 0.77 -20.80
C GLY A 57 -3.06 -0.08 -20.92
N HIS A 58 -2.01 0.35 -20.25
CA HIS A 58 -0.71 -0.33 -20.25
C HIS A 58 -0.77 -1.69 -19.55
N LYS A 59 -0.02 -2.69 -20.06
CA LYS A 59 0.14 -3.99 -19.38
C LYS A 59 0.81 -3.80 -18.04
N GLN A 60 0.27 -4.42 -16.99
CA GLN A 60 0.75 -4.29 -15.61
C GLN A 60 0.93 -5.67 -15.00
N HIS A 61 1.97 -5.81 -14.16
CA HIS A 61 2.12 -6.95 -13.26
C HIS A 61 1.50 -6.61 -11.91
N TYR A 62 0.87 -7.58 -11.28
CA TYR A 62 0.37 -7.43 -9.92
C TYR A 62 1.52 -7.63 -8.92
N ARG A 63 1.53 -6.86 -7.83
CA ARG A 63 2.47 -7.03 -6.72
C ARG A 63 1.75 -7.74 -5.58
N LEU A 64 2.34 -8.84 -5.12
CA LEU A 64 1.83 -9.57 -3.96
C LEU A 64 2.13 -8.75 -2.71
N VAL A 65 1.12 -8.07 -2.19
CA VAL A 65 1.25 -7.19 -1.01
C VAL A 65 0.70 -7.92 0.20
N ASP A 66 1.47 -7.94 1.28
CA ASP A 66 1.07 -8.50 2.56
C ASP A 66 0.13 -7.56 3.31
N PHE A 67 -1.18 -7.82 3.19
CA PHE A 67 -2.21 -7.10 3.93
C PHE A 67 -2.46 -7.68 5.32
N LYS A 68 -1.99 -8.90 5.61
CA LYS A 68 -2.25 -9.58 6.87
C LYS A 68 -1.21 -9.28 7.94
N ARG A 69 0.04 -9.03 7.52
CA ARG A 69 1.15 -8.80 8.44
C ARG A 69 1.26 -9.92 9.51
N ASN A 70 1.08 -11.16 9.06
CA ASN A 70 1.00 -12.35 9.93
C ASN A 70 2.37 -12.86 10.43
N LYS A 71 3.46 -12.23 10.04
CA LYS A 71 4.81 -12.55 10.52
C LYS A 71 5.07 -11.76 11.81
N LEU A 72 4.63 -12.36 12.92
CA LEU A 72 4.66 -11.70 14.22
C LEU A 72 6.04 -11.78 14.87
N GLU A 73 6.39 -10.74 15.65
CA GLU A 73 7.58 -10.61 16.50
C GLU A 73 8.93 -10.70 15.76
N ILE A 74 8.94 -10.81 14.44
CA ILE A 74 10.16 -10.82 13.63
C ILE A 74 10.37 -9.42 13.04
N PRO A 75 11.50 -8.75 13.37
CA PRO A 75 11.82 -7.46 12.80
C PRO A 75 12.17 -7.58 11.31
N ALA A 76 11.79 -6.56 10.55
CA ALA A 76 12.12 -6.40 9.15
C ALA A 76 12.70 -5.02 8.88
N VAL A 77 13.57 -4.91 7.90
CA VAL A 77 14.16 -3.65 7.45
C VAL A 77 13.54 -3.27 6.10
N VAL A 78 13.19 -2.02 5.93
CA VAL A 78 12.73 -1.46 4.66
C VAL A 78 13.91 -1.35 3.71
N GLU A 79 13.95 -2.18 2.67
CA GLU A 79 15.01 -2.11 1.66
C GLU A 79 14.83 -0.91 0.75
N ARG A 80 13.61 -0.66 0.27
CA ARG A 80 13.29 0.42 -0.66
C ARG A 80 11.81 0.69 -0.77
N LEU A 81 11.45 1.88 -1.27
CA LEU A 81 10.09 2.26 -1.63
C LEU A 81 9.90 2.13 -3.14
N GLU A 82 8.77 1.58 -3.58
CA GLU A 82 8.48 1.35 -4.99
C GLU A 82 7.11 1.93 -5.39
N TYR A 83 7.02 2.33 -6.66
CA TYR A 83 5.75 2.68 -7.29
C TYR A 83 4.99 1.41 -7.70
N ASP A 84 3.71 1.32 -7.36
CA ASP A 84 2.84 0.25 -7.83
C ASP A 84 1.76 0.80 -8.79
N PRO A 85 1.73 0.37 -10.07
CA PRO A 85 0.74 0.82 -11.03
C PRO A 85 -0.68 0.30 -10.77
N ASN A 86 -0.86 -0.62 -9.81
CA ASN A 86 -2.16 -1.21 -9.49
C ASN A 86 -2.92 -0.45 -8.39
N ARG A 87 -2.25 0.47 -7.71
CA ARG A 87 -2.83 1.25 -6.62
C ARG A 87 -2.28 2.67 -6.58
N SER A 88 -2.97 3.56 -5.91
CA SER A 88 -2.52 4.94 -5.73
C SER A 88 -1.43 5.08 -4.67
N ALA A 89 -1.38 4.18 -3.69
CA ALA A 89 -0.37 4.17 -2.64
C ALA A 89 0.93 3.52 -3.12
N ASN A 90 2.07 4.06 -2.68
CA ASN A 90 3.37 3.41 -2.85
C ASN A 90 3.46 2.17 -1.97
N ILE A 91 4.36 1.27 -2.32
CA ILE A 91 4.66 0.05 -1.57
C ILE A 91 6.10 0.08 -1.08
N ALA A 92 6.38 -0.62 0.00
CA ALA A 92 7.72 -0.82 0.53
C ALA A 92 8.10 -2.29 0.41
N LEU A 93 9.29 -2.56 -0.12
CA LEU A 93 9.91 -3.88 -0.06
C LEU A 93 10.62 -3.99 1.28
N VAL A 94 10.25 -4.99 2.06
CA VAL A 94 10.82 -5.23 3.38
C VAL A 94 11.52 -6.58 3.43
N LEU A 95 12.68 -6.62 4.06
CA LEU A 95 13.47 -7.82 4.32
C LEU A 95 13.37 -8.19 5.79
N TYR A 96 12.79 -9.33 6.09
CA TYR A 96 12.74 -9.89 7.43
C TYR A 96 14.07 -10.49 7.83
N LYS A 97 14.33 -10.58 9.15
CA LYS A 97 15.58 -11.13 9.69
C LYS A 97 15.85 -12.58 9.25
N ASP A 98 14.82 -13.33 8.89
CA ASP A 98 14.91 -14.71 8.37
C ASP A 98 15.16 -14.79 6.85
N GLY A 99 15.38 -13.66 6.18
CA GLY A 99 15.67 -13.58 4.74
C GLY A 99 14.44 -13.49 3.82
N GLU A 100 13.22 -13.64 4.35
CA GLU A 100 12.00 -13.50 3.54
C GLU A 100 11.75 -12.03 3.18
N ARG A 101 11.38 -11.79 1.91
CA ARG A 101 10.96 -10.46 1.44
C ARG A 101 9.46 -10.41 1.26
N ARG A 102 8.86 -9.29 1.64
CA ARG A 102 7.44 -9.01 1.36
C ARG A 102 7.25 -7.57 0.92
N TYR A 103 6.19 -7.32 0.15
CA TYR A 103 5.70 -5.97 -0.05
C TYR A 103 4.66 -5.61 1.01
N ILE A 104 4.74 -4.38 1.50
CA ILE A 104 3.72 -3.77 2.37
C ILE A 104 3.27 -2.43 1.79
N LEU A 105 2.13 -1.91 2.23
CA LEU A 105 1.76 -0.52 1.93
C LEU A 105 2.71 0.42 2.66
N ALA A 106 3.25 1.39 1.95
CA ALA A 106 4.15 2.39 2.53
C ALA A 106 3.34 3.50 3.23
N PRO A 107 3.38 3.62 4.55
CA PRO A 107 2.79 4.75 5.26
C PRO A 107 3.61 6.03 5.04
N LYS A 108 2.98 7.18 5.29
CA LYS A 108 3.66 8.48 5.26
C LYS A 108 4.74 8.52 6.34
N GLY A 109 5.96 8.91 5.97
CA GLY A 109 7.10 9.02 6.87
C GLY A 109 7.94 7.75 7.00
N LEU A 110 7.63 6.69 6.25
CA LEU A 110 8.49 5.50 6.17
C LEU A 110 9.60 5.74 5.15
N SER A 111 10.84 5.42 5.53
CA SER A 111 12.04 5.56 4.70
C SER A 111 12.77 4.24 4.53
N ALA A 112 13.62 4.15 3.50
CA ALA A 112 14.54 3.02 3.37
C ALA A 112 15.52 2.99 4.56
N GLY A 113 15.77 1.81 5.11
CA GLY A 113 16.57 1.60 6.31
C GLY A 113 15.77 1.54 7.62
N ASP A 114 14.51 1.97 7.62
CA ASP A 114 13.66 1.88 8.82
C ASP A 114 13.41 0.42 9.21
N THR A 115 13.43 0.17 10.51
CA THR A 115 13.06 -1.14 11.07
C THR A 115 11.59 -1.15 11.46
N ILE A 116 10.87 -2.16 11.01
CA ILE A 116 9.45 -2.37 11.27
C ILE A 116 9.21 -3.75 11.89
N GLN A 117 8.12 -3.86 12.64
CA GLN A 117 7.71 -5.10 13.30
C GLN A 117 6.19 -5.22 13.32
N ALA A 118 5.70 -6.44 13.32
CA ALA A 118 4.30 -6.76 13.55
C ALA A 118 4.18 -7.58 14.83
N GLY A 119 3.19 -7.32 15.66
CA GLY A 119 2.94 -8.08 16.88
C GLY A 119 2.29 -7.24 17.98
N ALA A 120 1.90 -7.92 19.05
CA ALA A 120 1.27 -7.28 20.19
C ALA A 120 2.26 -6.44 21.03
N SER A 121 3.54 -6.82 21.03
CA SER A 121 4.63 -6.15 21.74
C SER A 121 5.34 -5.09 20.90
N ALA A 122 4.99 -4.95 19.62
CA ALA A 122 5.64 -4.00 18.73
C ALA A 122 5.48 -2.56 19.24
N PRO A 123 6.52 -1.72 19.16
CA PRO A 123 6.42 -0.32 19.55
C PRO A 123 5.48 0.45 18.61
N ILE A 124 4.88 1.53 19.13
CA ILE A 124 3.98 2.39 18.35
C ILE A 124 4.84 3.32 17.48
N LYS A 125 5.25 2.80 16.31
CA LYS A 125 6.05 3.51 15.31
C LYS A 125 5.43 3.38 13.92
N VAL A 126 5.79 4.31 13.04
CA VAL A 126 5.36 4.27 11.63
C VAL A 126 5.84 2.96 10.99
N GLY A 127 4.96 2.28 10.27
CA GLY A 127 5.24 1.01 9.59
C GLY A 127 4.97 -0.24 10.42
N ASN A 128 4.85 -0.12 11.74
CA ASN A 128 4.52 -1.26 12.60
C ASN A 128 3.05 -1.67 12.48
N ALA A 129 2.77 -2.94 12.74
CA ALA A 129 1.41 -3.48 12.76
C ALA A 129 1.09 -4.05 14.14
N LEU A 130 0.02 -3.56 14.74
CA LEU A 130 -0.41 -3.95 16.09
C LEU A 130 -1.91 -4.26 16.12
N PRO A 131 -2.35 -5.11 17.06
CA PRO A 131 -3.77 -5.21 17.40
C PRO A 131 -4.29 -3.85 17.86
N MET A 132 -5.49 -3.46 17.41
CA MET A 132 -6.04 -2.12 17.71
C MET A 132 -6.19 -1.86 19.22
N ARG A 133 -6.39 -2.90 20.02
CA ARG A 133 -6.44 -2.78 21.49
C ARG A 133 -5.16 -2.23 22.10
N ASN A 134 -4.02 -2.39 21.43
CA ASN A 134 -2.70 -1.95 21.89
C ASN A 134 -2.32 -0.55 21.36
N ILE A 135 -3.15 0.04 20.48
CA ILE A 135 -2.87 1.36 19.90
C ILE A 135 -3.65 2.42 20.69
N PRO A 136 -3.06 3.52 21.15
CA PRO A 136 -3.76 4.59 21.88
C PRO A 136 -4.90 5.22 21.08
N VAL A 137 -5.96 5.64 21.79
CA VAL A 137 -7.03 6.46 21.23
C VAL A 137 -6.45 7.78 20.71
N GLY A 138 -6.99 8.30 19.62
CA GLY A 138 -6.49 9.50 18.94
C GLY A 138 -5.45 9.21 17.86
N THR A 139 -4.83 8.02 17.85
CA THR A 139 -3.81 7.65 16.85
C THR A 139 -4.43 7.51 15.45
N THR A 140 -3.71 8.03 14.46
CA THR A 140 -4.06 7.86 13.05
C THR A 140 -3.41 6.60 12.49
N VAL A 141 -4.22 5.72 11.91
CA VAL A 141 -3.81 4.41 11.39
C VAL A 141 -4.24 4.23 9.93
N HIS A 142 -3.70 3.22 9.28
CA HIS A 142 -4.06 2.81 7.92
C HIS A 142 -4.09 1.27 7.82
N ASN A 143 -4.55 0.76 6.69
CA ASN A 143 -4.61 -0.69 6.40
C ASN A 143 -5.32 -1.49 7.50
N VAL A 144 -6.49 -1.03 7.90
CA VAL A 144 -7.23 -1.58 9.04
C VAL A 144 -8.02 -2.81 8.63
N GLU A 145 -7.98 -3.86 9.47
CA GLU A 145 -8.79 -5.06 9.33
C GLU A 145 -10.21 -4.83 9.90
N LEU A 146 -11.22 -5.38 9.22
CA LEU A 146 -12.59 -5.44 9.73
C LEU A 146 -12.82 -6.65 10.66
N LYS A 147 -12.11 -7.73 10.39
CA LYS A 147 -12.12 -8.95 11.22
C LYS A 147 -10.69 -9.39 11.43
N PRO A 148 -10.32 -9.82 12.64
CA PRO A 148 -8.95 -10.28 12.92
C PRO A 148 -8.50 -11.37 11.94
N GLY A 149 -7.29 -11.23 11.39
CA GLY A 149 -6.68 -12.20 10.48
C GLY A 149 -7.20 -12.18 9.03
N LYS A 150 -8.20 -11.35 8.70
CA LYS A 150 -8.71 -11.25 7.33
C LYS A 150 -7.75 -10.47 6.40
N GLY A 151 -6.94 -9.60 6.97
CA GLY A 151 -6.10 -8.67 6.25
C GLY A 151 -6.74 -7.29 6.13
N GLY A 152 -5.91 -6.27 5.98
CA GLY A 152 -6.34 -4.87 5.91
C GLY A 152 -7.28 -4.59 4.74
N GLN A 153 -8.39 -3.90 5.02
CA GLN A 153 -9.44 -3.58 4.05
C GLN A 153 -9.72 -2.08 3.96
N ILE A 154 -9.58 -1.35 5.06
CA ILE A 154 -9.89 0.09 5.16
C ILE A 154 -8.59 0.90 5.09
N ALA A 155 -8.66 2.11 4.51
CA ALA A 155 -7.55 3.07 4.38
C ALA A 155 -6.30 2.48 3.71
N ARG A 156 -6.47 1.95 2.50
CA ARG A 156 -5.38 1.36 1.69
C ARG A 156 -4.90 2.26 0.55
N SER A 157 -5.68 3.25 0.17
CA SER A 157 -5.33 4.18 -0.91
C SER A 157 -4.43 5.31 -0.43
N ALA A 158 -3.71 5.95 -1.35
CA ALA A 158 -2.92 7.13 -1.00
C ALA A 158 -3.77 8.23 -0.37
N GLY A 159 -3.27 8.84 0.70
CA GLY A 159 -3.97 9.88 1.45
C GLY A 159 -5.13 9.40 2.32
N ALA A 160 -5.50 8.11 2.26
CA ALA A 160 -6.50 7.56 3.15
C ALA A 160 -5.92 7.33 4.55
N SER A 161 -6.69 7.70 5.57
CA SER A 161 -6.32 7.52 6.97
C SER A 161 -7.57 7.34 7.83
N VAL A 162 -7.42 6.71 8.97
CA VAL A 162 -8.46 6.43 9.94
C VAL A 162 -7.96 6.81 11.31
N GLN A 163 -8.79 7.44 12.13
CA GLN A 163 -8.45 7.77 13.51
C GLN A 163 -9.23 6.86 14.47
N ILE A 164 -8.55 6.34 15.47
CA ILE A 164 -9.15 5.60 16.58
C ILE A 164 -9.77 6.61 17.53
N ILE A 165 -11.11 6.54 17.74
CA ILE A 165 -11.84 7.47 18.63
C ILE A 165 -12.09 6.85 19.98
N ALA A 166 -12.60 5.62 20.04
CA ALA A 166 -12.97 4.95 21.27
C ALA A 166 -12.76 3.44 21.19
N ARG A 167 -12.72 2.81 22.33
CA ARG A 167 -12.68 1.36 22.49
C ARG A 167 -13.77 0.95 23.48
N GLU A 168 -14.65 0.05 23.07
CA GLU A 168 -15.78 -0.40 23.88
C GLU A 168 -15.84 -1.93 23.81
N GLY A 169 -15.46 -2.58 24.89
CA GLY A 169 -15.38 -4.04 24.95
C GLY A 169 -14.48 -4.62 23.84
N ASN A 170 -15.05 -5.40 22.95
CA ASN A 170 -14.33 -6.03 21.83
C ASN A 170 -14.32 -5.19 20.53
N TYR A 171 -14.90 -4.00 20.55
CA TYR A 171 -15.04 -3.13 19.40
C TYR A 171 -14.18 -1.87 19.51
N VAL A 172 -13.77 -1.37 18.37
CA VAL A 172 -13.03 -0.10 18.25
C VAL A 172 -13.79 0.83 17.31
N THR A 173 -14.15 2.00 17.78
CA THR A 173 -14.79 3.04 16.97
C THR A 173 -13.76 3.81 16.19
N LEU A 174 -13.96 3.85 14.87
CA LEU A 174 -13.04 4.46 13.91
C LEU A 174 -13.71 5.63 13.19
N ARG A 175 -13.01 6.75 13.10
CA ARG A 175 -13.41 7.89 12.28
C ARG A 175 -12.71 7.85 10.92
N LEU A 176 -13.47 7.66 9.87
CA LEU A 176 -13.02 7.78 8.49
C LEU A 176 -13.03 9.25 8.06
N ARG A 177 -12.29 9.59 7.01
CA ARG A 177 -12.30 10.95 6.45
C ARG A 177 -13.60 11.30 5.74
N SER A 178 -14.32 10.29 5.28
CA SER A 178 -15.65 10.46 4.70
C SER A 178 -16.70 10.68 5.79
#